data_91ec210df8e1edb6fc0474c0b817e65c
#
_entry.id   91ec210df8e1edb6fc0474c0b817e65c
#
_cell.length_a   1.000
_cell.length_b   1.000
_cell.length_c   1.000
_cell.angle_alpha   90.00
_cell.angle_beta   90.00
_cell.angle_gamma   90.00
#
_symmetry.space_group_name_H-M   'P 1'
#
loop_
_entity.id
_entity.type
_entity.pdbx_description
1 polymer ?
#
loop_
_entity_poly.entity_id
_entity_poly.type
_entity_poly.pdbx_seq_one_letter_code
_entity_poly.pdbx_strand_id
1 'polypeptide(L)'
;MLKHKTIDVLIVLKMLMGILMGDGYDTPYSTSVCLPCWFLVSIIQLRLLFMFIPINRISACCLLVASVLGLLTLKHKNLDLYFCLDSTMMAIPYFIAGHYFGKWMKCTLSSKILLMIGILSALWVYFILQINGAAQMIGPSFGNNILLYYSAGITGTFLIISLSMLLSRRLGDNSTNRIISRNTLFIIFFHWVLLIPTGMIIRKMLATISSRADYTLFMAILVAACILVISKYAIVFGVKRFPVLYGKKKNKNIQ
;
A
#
# COMPACT_ATOMS: atom_id res chain seq x y z
N MET A 1 -30.65 -21.08 -19.54
CA MET A 1 -30.28 -20.17 -20.64
C MET A 1 -29.21 -19.22 -20.14
N LEU A 2 -27.92 -19.51 -20.36
CA LEU A 2 -26.82 -18.62 -20.09
C LEU A 2 -26.82 -17.57 -21.21
N LYS A 3 -27.28 -16.35 -20.93
CA LYS A 3 -27.06 -15.21 -21.82
C LYS A 3 -25.56 -15.03 -21.97
N HIS A 4 -25.02 -15.30 -23.14
CA HIS A 4 -23.67 -14.84 -23.52
C HIS A 4 -23.64 -13.31 -23.37
N LYS A 5 -23.11 -12.82 -22.25
CA LYS A 5 -22.72 -11.42 -22.14
C LYS A 5 -21.53 -11.24 -23.07
N THR A 6 -21.76 -10.70 -24.25
CA THR A 6 -20.69 -10.18 -25.10
C THR A 6 -19.90 -9.19 -24.24
N ILE A 7 -18.62 -9.49 -24.07
CA ILE A 7 -17.72 -8.57 -23.35
C ILE A 7 -17.65 -7.31 -24.19
N ASP A 8 -18.17 -6.22 -23.65
CA ASP A 8 -18.12 -4.92 -24.32
C ASP A 8 -16.66 -4.46 -24.35
N VAL A 9 -16.10 -4.34 -25.54
CA VAL A 9 -14.70 -3.91 -25.76
C VAL A 9 -14.45 -2.55 -25.10
N LEU A 10 -15.45 -1.67 -25.09
CA LEU A 10 -15.35 -0.37 -24.44
C LEU A 10 -15.14 -0.48 -22.92
N ILE A 11 -15.82 -1.43 -22.27
CA ILE A 11 -15.64 -1.70 -20.83
C ILE A 11 -14.21 -2.18 -20.57
N VAL A 12 -13.70 -3.10 -21.38
CA VAL A 12 -12.33 -3.60 -21.24
C VAL A 12 -11.31 -2.48 -21.43
N LEU A 13 -11.50 -1.61 -22.41
CA LEU A 13 -10.63 -0.44 -22.63
C LEU A 13 -10.67 0.53 -21.45
N LYS A 14 -11.85 0.83 -20.90
CA LYS A 14 -11.97 1.65 -19.69
C LYS A 14 -11.28 1.03 -18.49
N MET A 15 -11.37 -0.28 -18.31
CA MET A 15 -10.66 -1.02 -17.27
C MET A 15 -9.13 -0.91 -17.42
N LEU A 16 -8.63 -1.10 -18.64
CA LEU A 16 -7.19 -0.95 -18.92
C LEU A 16 -6.72 0.48 -18.67
N MET A 17 -7.49 1.47 -19.09
CA MET A 17 -7.20 2.87 -18.80
C MET A 17 -7.18 3.16 -17.30
N GLY A 18 -8.15 2.65 -16.52
CA GLY A 18 -8.17 2.78 -15.07
C GLY A 18 -6.92 2.20 -14.40
N ILE A 19 -6.45 1.05 -14.86
CA ILE A 19 -5.19 0.45 -14.36
C ILE A 19 -3.98 1.33 -14.70
N LEU A 20 -3.89 1.81 -15.94
CA LEU A 20 -2.77 2.64 -16.41
C LEU A 20 -2.74 4.02 -15.74
N MET A 21 -3.91 4.61 -15.53
CA MET A 21 -4.04 5.90 -14.86
C MET A 21 -3.93 5.79 -13.34
N GLY A 22 -4.05 4.58 -12.79
CA GLY A 22 -4.07 4.34 -11.36
C GLY A 22 -5.33 4.86 -10.68
N ASP A 23 -6.43 5.00 -11.44
CA ASP A 23 -7.67 5.55 -10.91
C ASP A 23 -8.26 4.65 -9.83
N GLY A 24 -8.43 5.20 -8.62
CA GLY A 24 -9.08 4.54 -7.50
C GLY A 24 -10.60 4.62 -7.54
N TYR A 25 -11.16 5.47 -8.39
CA TYR A 25 -12.59 5.72 -8.55
C TYR A 25 -13.00 5.64 -10.02
N ASP A 26 -14.30 5.42 -10.24
CA ASP A 26 -14.85 5.45 -11.60
C ASP A 26 -14.87 6.88 -12.14
N THR A 27 -14.30 7.05 -13.33
CA THR A 27 -14.33 8.30 -14.08
C THR A 27 -15.05 8.09 -15.41
N PRO A 28 -15.42 9.14 -16.15
CA PRO A 28 -16.01 8.98 -17.49
C PRO A 28 -15.13 8.17 -18.47
N TYR A 29 -13.81 8.19 -18.24
CA TYR A 29 -12.80 7.59 -19.13
C TYR A 29 -12.22 6.28 -18.62
N SER A 30 -12.40 5.98 -17.33
CA SER A 30 -11.82 4.81 -16.69
C SER A 30 -12.77 4.20 -15.67
N THR A 31 -12.61 2.90 -15.41
CA THR A 31 -13.35 2.18 -14.38
C THR A 31 -12.37 1.68 -13.32
N SER A 32 -12.68 1.91 -12.06
CA SER A 32 -11.88 1.39 -10.94
C SER A 32 -11.93 -0.13 -10.90
N VAL A 33 -10.84 -0.76 -11.34
CA VAL A 33 -10.72 -2.24 -11.34
C VAL A 33 -9.82 -2.72 -10.23
N CYS A 34 -8.80 -1.95 -9.89
CA CYS A 34 -7.77 -2.35 -8.95
C CYS A 34 -7.30 -1.16 -8.13
N LEU A 35 -7.90 -1.00 -6.96
CA LEU A 35 -7.56 0.09 -6.05
C LEU A 35 -6.05 0.25 -5.78
N PRO A 36 -5.23 -0.81 -5.62
CA PRO A 36 -3.79 -0.65 -5.41
C PRO A 36 -2.99 -0.12 -6.59
N CYS A 37 -3.57 0.02 -7.79
CA CYS A 37 -2.84 0.49 -8.97
C CYS A 37 -2.33 1.93 -8.80
N TRP A 38 -3.06 2.80 -8.09
CA TRP A 38 -2.62 4.16 -7.79
C TRP A 38 -1.25 4.19 -7.11
N PHE A 39 -1.00 3.25 -6.22
CA PHE A 39 0.28 3.15 -5.50
C PHE A 39 1.45 2.84 -6.44
N LEU A 40 1.25 1.94 -7.41
CA LEU A 40 2.28 1.62 -8.40
C LEU A 40 2.57 2.81 -9.31
N VAL A 41 1.53 3.49 -9.80
CA VAL A 41 1.66 4.70 -10.61
C VAL A 41 2.39 5.79 -9.84
N SER A 42 2.01 6.03 -8.58
CA SER A 42 2.67 7.02 -7.71
C SER A 42 4.15 6.68 -7.44
N ILE A 43 4.50 5.40 -7.21
CA ILE A 43 5.91 4.98 -7.07
C ILE A 43 6.70 5.25 -8.34
N ILE A 44 6.15 4.93 -9.51
CA ILE A 44 6.83 5.19 -10.80
C ILE A 44 7.06 6.69 -10.96
N GLN A 45 6.06 7.51 -10.72
CA GLN A 45 6.16 8.97 -10.82
C GLN A 45 7.20 9.55 -9.83
N LEU A 46 7.20 9.07 -8.58
CA LEU A 46 8.21 9.47 -7.60
C LEU A 46 9.62 9.06 -8.03
N ARG A 47 9.79 7.85 -8.54
CA ARG A 47 11.08 7.39 -9.05
C ARG A 47 11.57 8.23 -10.23
N LEU A 48 10.68 8.57 -11.17
CA LEU A 48 11.00 9.46 -12.27
C LEU A 48 11.34 10.86 -11.77
N LEU A 49 10.54 11.45 -10.89
CA LEU A 49 10.80 12.76 -10.30
C LEU A 49 12.20 12.83 -9.66
N PHE A 50 12.52 11.86 -8.81
CA PHE A 50 13.80 11.84 -8.09
C PHE A 50 14.98 11.29 -8.92
N MET A 51 14.75 10.82 -10.13
CA MET A 51 15.81 10.57 -11.11
C MET A 51 16.36 11.89 -11.70
N PHE A 52 15.47 12.88 -11.87
CA PHE A 52 15.85 14.19 -12.41
C PHE A 52 16.19 15.22 -11.33
N ILE A 53 15.58 15.11 -10.15
CA ILE A 53 15.78 16.04 -9.03
C ILE A 53 16.52 15.31 -7.89
N PRO A 54 17.82 15.55 -7.71
CA PRO A 54 18.58 14.92 -6.61
C PRO A 54 18.05 15.39 -5.26
N ILE A 55 17.93 14.46 -4.30
CA ILE A 55 17.47 14.78 -2.95
C ILE A 55 18.62 15.41 -2.15
N ASN A 56 18.64 16.72 -2.15
CA ASN A 56 19.46 17.55 -1.25
C ASN A 56 18.55 18.38 -0.33
N ARG A 57 19.11 19.12 0.62
CA ARG A 57 18.34 19.90 1.59
C ARG A 57 17.43 20.93 0.93
N ILE A 58 17.94 21.61 -0.11
CA ILE A 58 17.20 22.67 -0.82
C ILE A 58 16.06 22.07 -1.64
N SER A 59 16.36 21.08 -2.50
CA SER A 59 15.33 20.43 -3.32
C SER A 59 14.27 19.74 -2.47
N ALA A 60 14.65 19.10 -1.35
CA ALA A 60 13.71 18.51 -0.42
C ALA A 60 12.78 19.57 0.19
N CYS A 61 13.31 20.70 0.64
CA CYS A 61 12.51 21.79 1.18
C CYS A 61 11.55 22.37 0.13
N CYS A 62 12.04 22.64 -1.09
CA CYS A 62 11.21 23.15 -2.19
C CYS A 62 10.09 22.17 -2.56
N LEU A 63 10.39 20.86 -2.66
CA LEU A 63 9.39 19.84 -2.98
C LEU A 63 8.36 19.65 -1.86
N LEU A 64 8.78 19.72 -0.60
CA LEU A 64 7.86 19.69 0.55
C LEU A 64 6.89 20.87 0.51
N VAL A 65 7.41 22.08 0.34
CA VAL A 65 6.57 23.29 0.25
C VAL A 65 5.63 23.22 -0.96
N ALA A 66 6.16 22.87 -2.14
CA ALA A 66 5.37 22.76 -3.36
C ALA A 66 4.26 21.70 -3.24
N SER A 67 4.57 20.53 -2.65
CA SER A 67 3.57 19.48 -2.47
C SER A 67 2.48 19.88 -1.49
N VAL A 68 2.82 20.50 -0.36
CA VAL A 68 1.82 20.95 0.63
C VAL A 68 0.95 22.06 0.08
N LEU A 69 1.53 23.09 -0.55
CA LEU A 69 0.78 24.19 -1.16
C LEU A 69 -0.12 23.70 -2.30
N GLY A 70 0.41 22.80 -3.14
CA GLY A 70 -0.37 22.18 -4.21
C GLY A 70 -1.58 21.42 -3.68
N LEU A 71 -1.40 20.57 -2.67
CA LEU A 71 -2.48 19.81 -2.04
C LEU A 71 -3.54 20.70 -1.38
N LEU A 72 -3.12 21.77 -0.70
CA LEU A 72 -4.05 22.73 -0.11
C LEU A 72 -4.87 23.43 -1.19
N THR A 73 -4.24 23.76 -2.34
CA THR A 73 -4.93 24.38 -3.48
C THR A 73 -5.91 23.42 -4.12
N LEU A 74 -5.54 22.13 -4.32
CA LEU A 74 -6.42 21.11 -4.87
C LEU A 74 -7.63 20.88 -3.97
N LYS A 75 -7.42 20.77 -2.65
CA LYS A 75 -8.51 20.63 -1.69
C LYS A 75 -9.45 21.85 -1.71
N HIS A 76 -8.91 23.07 -1.77
CA HIS A 76 -9.73 24.28 -1.81
C HIS A 76 -10.60 24.36 -3.08
N LYS A 77 -10.06 23.91 -4.22
CA LYS A 77 -10.76 23.94 -5.50
C LYS A 77 -11.57 22.67 -5.79
N ASN A 78 -11.54 21.66 -4.92
CA ASN A 78 -12.13 20.33 -5.14
C ASN A 78 -11.72 19.72 -6.48
N LEU A 79 -10.42 19.81 -6.80
CA LEU A 79 -9.86 19.30 -8.05
C LEU A 79 -9.11 18.01 -7.79
N ASP A 80 -9.45 16.98 -8.56
CA ASP A 80 -8.69 15.73 -8.65
C ASP A 80 -7.78 15.77 -9.88
N LEU A 81 -6.55 15.31 -9.71
CA LEU A 81 -5.58 15.28 -10.82
C LEU A 81 -5.56 13.89 -11.46
N TYR A 82 -5.46 13.86 -12.79
CA TYR A 82 -5.27 12.62 -13.53
C TYR A 82 -3.97 11.91 -13.14
N PHE A 83 -3.92 10.60 -13.39
CA PHE A 83 -2.76 9.75 -13.13
C PHE A 83 -2.32 9.75 -11.66
N CYS A 84 -3.23 9.91 -10.73
CA CYS A 84 -2.94 9.96 -9.28
C CYS A 84 -1.82 10.96 -8.90
N LEU A 85 -1.70 12.07 -9.63
CA LEU A 85 -0.69 13.10 -9.34
C LEU A 85 -0.89 13.72 -7.95
N ASP A 86 -2.13 13.88 -7.52
CA ASP A 86 -2.50 14.29 -6.17
C ASP A 86 -1.99 13.33 -5.10
N SER A 87 -2.23 12.03 -5.29
CA SER A 87 -1.70 10.97 -4.41
C SER A 87 -0.18 10.93 -4.42
N THR A 88 0.43 11.18 -5.58
CA THR A 88 1.89 11.29 -5.71
C THR A 88 2.43 12.49 -4.95
N MET A 89 1.76 13.65 -5.03
CA MET A 89 2.11 14.83 -4.23
C MET A 89 1.99 14.53 -2.73
N MET A 90 0.96 13.81 -2.29
CA MET A 90 0.82 13.35 -0.90
C MET A 90 1.96 12.41 -0.48
N ALA A 91 2.51 11.63 -1.39
CA ALA A 91 3.59 10.69 -1.11
C ALA A 91 5.00 11.32 -1.08
N ILE A 92 5.20 12.51 -1.68
CA ILE A 92 6.52 13.21 -1.69
C ILE A 92 7.12 13.36 -0.29
N PRO A 93 6.42 13.88 0.73
CA PRO A 93 6.98 14.02 2.07
C PRO A 93 7.42 12.70 2.69
N TYR A 94 6.65 11.62 2.48
CA TYR A 94 7.03 10.29 2.96
C TYR A 94 8.25 9.74 2.25
N PHE A 95 8.38 9.98 0.94
CA PHE A 95 9.54 9.55 0.17
C PHE A 95 10.81 10.27 0.63
N ILE A 96 10.74 11.58 0.83
CA ILE A 96 11.84 12.40 1.38
C ILE A 96 12.20 11.93 2.79
N ALA A 97 11.20 11.74 3.67
CA ALA A 97 11.41 11.21 5.01
C ALA A 97 12.10 9.85 4.97
N GLY A 98 11.63 8.93 4.12
CA GLY A 98 12.24 7.61 3.92
C GLY A 98 13.70 7.68 3.45
N HIS A 99 14.05 8.64 2.59
CA HIS A 99 15.43 8.85 2.14
C HIS A 99 16.36 9.23 3.31
N TYR A 100 15.94 10.17 4.15
CA TYR A 100 16.74 10.62 5.29
C TYR A 100 16.75 9.60 6.44
N PHE A 101 15.61 9.06 6.81
CA PHE A 101 15.50 8.09 7.90
C PHE A 101 16.00 6.69 7.52
N GLY A 102 16.01 6.32 6.24
CA GLY A 102 16.50 5.01 5.80
C GLY A 102 17.96 4.74 6.14
N LYS A 103 18.78 5.79 6.27
CA LYS A 103 20.16 5.68 6.75
C LYS A 103 20.21 5.36 8.25
N TRP A 104 19.30 5.93 9.04
CA TRP A 104 19.19 5.74 10.48
C TRP A 104 18.69 4.34 10.84
N MET A 105 17.83 3.77 10.03
CA MET A 105 17.23 2.46 10.27
C MET A 105 18.21 1.29 10.13
N LYS A 106 19.43 1.52 9.63
CA LYS A 106 20.49 0.52 9.59
C LYS A 106 21.17 0.32 10.97
N CYS A 107 20.89 1.18 11.94
CA CYS A 107 21.41 1.05 13.29
C CYS A 107 20.74 -0.12 14.02
N THR A 108 21.53 -0.94 14.71
CA THR A 108 21.05 -2.02 15.57
C THR A 108 20.50 -1.44 16.87
N LEU A 109 19.21 -1.10 16.89
CA LEU A 109 18.54 -0.63 18.10
C LEU A 109 18.25 -1.78 19.06
N SER A 110 18.36 -1.57 20.37
CA SER A 110 18.00 -2.58 21.36
C SER A 110 16.50 -2.88 21.35
N SER A 111 16.10 -4.09 21.76
CA SER A 111 14.66 -4.46 21.79
C SER A 111 13.83 -3.58 22.71
N LYS A 112 14.44 -3.07 23.80
CA LYS A 112 13.77 -2.12 24.70
C LYS A 112 13.46 -0.78 24.02
N ILE A 113 14.42 -0.25 23.25
CA ILE A 113 14.24 0.99 22.49
C ILE A 113 13.18 0.80 21.40
N LEU A 114 13.21 -0.33 20.67
CA LEU A 114 12.19 -0.63 19.66
C LEU A 114 10.79 -0.73 20.26
N LEU A 115 10.66 -1.37 21.43
CA LEU A 115 9.38 -1.46 22.13
C LEU A 115 8.88 -0.07 22.54
N MET A 116 9.75 0.77 23.09
CA MET A 116 9.42 2.13 23.49
C MET A 116 8.98 2.98 22.29
N ILE A 117 9.72 2.94 21.17
CA ILE A 117 9.34 3.63 19.93
C ILE A 117 7.97 3.14 19.45
N GLY A 118 7.75 1.81 19.46
CA GLY A 118 6.48 1.23 19.05
C GLY A 118 5.31 1.72 19.90
N ILE A 119 5.43 1.70 21.23
CA ILE A 119 4.37 2.15 22.15
C ILE A 119 4.10 3.65 21.97
N LEU A 120 5.13 4.49 21.96
CA LEU A 120 4.96 5.94 21.78
C LEU A 120 4.33 6.28 20.43
N SER A 121 4.75 5.56 19.36
CA SER A 121 4.16 5.72 18.03
C SER A 121 2.69 5.29 17.99
N ALA A 122 2.33 4.19 18.65
CA ALA A 122 0.95 3.73 18.73
C ALA A 122 0.05 4.74 19.46
N LEU A 123 0.51 5.25 20.61
CA LEU A 123 -0.21 6.26 21.37
C LEU A 123 -0.40 7.56 20.57
N TRP A 124 0.65 7.99 19.86
CA TRP A 124 0.58 9.20 19.04
C TRP A 124 -0.39 9.04 17.87
N VAL A 125 -0.32 7.93 17.14
CA VAL A 125 -1.25 7.63 16.04
C VAL A 125 -2.69 7.57 16.57
N TYR A 126 -2.93 6.90 17.70
CA TYR A 126 -4.25 6.84 18.31
C TYR A 126 -4.79 8.23 18.65
N PHE A 127 -3.97 9.08 19.25
CA PHE A 127 -4.34 10.46 19.60
C PHE A 127 -4.70 11.27 18.35
N ILE A 128 -3.89 11.18 17.28
CA ILE A 128 -4.16 11.90 16.03
C ILE A 128 -5.44 11.43 15.36
N LEU A 129 -5.73 10.12 15.36
CA LEU A 129 -6.98 9.59 14.79
C LEU A 129 -8.24 10.21 15.41
N GLN A 130 -8.20 10.54 16.71
CA GLN A 130 -9.32 11.19 17.39
C GLN A 130 -9.52 12.65 16.95
N ILE A 131 -8.44 13.35 16.60
CA ILE A 131 -8.48 14.79 16.30
C ILE A 131 -8.58 15.06 14.79
N ASN A 132 -7.85 14.30 13.98
CA ASN A 132 -7.72 14.58 12.55
C ASN A 132 -8.86 14.01 11.70
N GLY A 133 -9.60 13.05 12.23
CA GLY A 133 -10.64 12.35 11.49
C GLY A 133 -10.09 11.41 10.40
N ALA A 134 -10.99 10.98 9.51
CA ALA A 134 -10.64 10.08 8.42
C ALA A 134 -9.74 10.76 7.39
N ALA A 135 -8.69 10.06 6.99
CA ALA A 135 -7.76 10.50 5.97
C ALA A 135 -7.33 9.31 5.09
N GLN A 136 -7.05 9.58 3.82
CA GLN A 136 -6.62 8.57 2.86
C GLN A 136 -5.63 9.17 1.86
N MET A 137 -4.78 8.32 1.27
CA MET A 137 -3.80 8.78 0.28
C MET A 137 -4.37 8.92 -1.14
N ILE A 138 -5.56 8.40 -1.39
CA ILE A 138 -6.24 8.56 -2.68
C ILE A 138 -7.02 9.87 -2.63
N GLY A 139 -6.69 10.78 -3.57
CA GLY A 139 -7.22 12.13 -3.57
C GLY A 139 -6.65 13.01 -2.45
N PRO A 140 -6.92 14.31 -2.43
CA PRO A 140 -6.37 15.25 -1.44
C PRO A 140 -7.11 15.16 -0.08
N SER A 141 -7.29 13.95 0.46
CA SER A 141 -8.01 13.69 1.71
C SER A 141 -7.05 13.48 2.88
N PHE A 142 -6.65 14.56 3.53
CA PHE A 142 -5.73 14.52 4.68
C PHE A 142 -6.41 14.79 6.03
N GLY A 143 -7.74 14.67 6.11
CA GLY A 143 -8.51 14.98 7.33
C GLY A 143 -8.60 16.48 7.61
N ASN A 144 -8.65 16.83 8.90
CA ASN A 144 -8.79 18.22 9.33
C ASN A 144 -7.50 19.03 9.18
N ASN A 145 -6.32 18.37 9.34
CA ASN A 145 -5.02 19.05 9.34
C ASN A 145 -3.95 18.22 8.64
N ILE A 146 -3.33 18.81 7.63
CA ILE A 146 -2.29 18.16 6.81
C ILE A 146 -1.02 17.82 7.61
N LEU A 147 -0.64 18.63 8.61
CA LEU A 147 0.54 18.36 9.45
C LEU A 147 0.28 17.15 10.36
N LEU A 148 -0.92 17.04 10.92
CA LEU A 148 -1.32 15.88 11.72
C LEU A 148 -1.35 14.61 10.85
N TYR A 149 -1.84 14.71 9.61
CA TYR A 149 -1.81 13.62 8.65
C TYR A 149 -0.38 13.10 8.42
N TYR A 150 0.56 13.97 8.10
CA TYR A 150 1.96 13.56 7.88
C TYR A 150 2.63 13.05 9.15
N SER A 151 2.35 13.66 10.28
CA SER A 151 2.84 13.21 11.58
C SER A 151 2.35 11.79 11.89
N ALA A 152 1.06 11.50 11.69
CA ALA A 152 0.50 10.17 11.89
C ALA A 152 1.11 9.12 10.95
N GLY A 153 1.30 9.45 9.67
CA GLY A 153 1.87 8.53 8.70
C GLY A 153 3.33 8.19 8.97
N ILE A 154 4.14 9.19 9.36
CA ILE A 154 5.54 8.98 9.74
C ILE A 154 5.64 8.15 11.02
N THR A 155 4.89 8.50 12.06
CA THR A 155 4.90 7.75 13.32
C THR A 155 4.31 6.36 13.16
N GLY A 156 3.26 6.18 12.34
CA GLY A 156 2.72 4.87 11.97
C GLY A 156 3.75 3.99 11.26
N THR A 157 4.59 4.59 10.42
CA THR A 157 5.72 3.87 9.79
C THR A 157 6.72 3.40 10.84
N PHE A 158 7.09 4.23 11.82
CA PHE A 158 7.96 3.82 12.92
C PHE A 158 7.35 2.71 13.77
N LEU A 159 6.03 2.74 14.04
CA LEU A 159 5.31 1.67 14.71
C LEU A 159 5.50 0.33 13.98
N ILE A 160 5.17 0.30 12.68
CA ILE A 160 5.26 -0.93 11.88
C ILE A 160 6.68 -1.45 11.77
N ILE A 161 7.67 -0.57 11.60
CA ILE A 161 9.08 -0.95 11.55
C ILE A 161 9.53 -1.54 12.89
N SER A 162 9.19 -0.90 14.00
CA SER A 162 9.55 -1.38 15.34
C SER A 162 8.97 -2.76 15.61
N LEU A 163 7.68 -2.96 15.28
CA LEU A 163 7.02 -4.26 15.40
C LEU A 163 7.67 -5.31 14.49
N SER A 164 7.97 -4.96 13.25
CA SER A 164 8.61 -5.86 12.28
C SER A 164 10.00 -6.29 12.75
N MET A 165 10.80 -5.36 13.28
CA MET A 165 12.14 -5.67 13.82
C MET A 165 12.07 -6.55 15.06
N LEU A 166 11.14 -6.29 15.98
CA LEU A 166 10.93 -7.14 17.17
C LEU A 166 10.47 -8.54 16.77
N LEU A 167 9.55 -8.64 15.83
CA LEU A 167 9.03 -9.92 15.36
C LEU A 167 10.11 -10.72 14.61
N SER A 168 10.89 -10.07 13.76
CA SER A 168 12.01 -10.68 13.03
C SER A 168 13.05 -11.30 13.97
N ARG A 169 13.34 -10.64 15.09
CA ARG A 169 14.26 -11.18 16.11
C ARG A 169 13.74 -12.45 16.78
N ARG A 170 12.41 -12.58 16.92
CA ARG A 170 11.77 -13.77 17.53
C ARG A 170 11.57 -14.90 16.54
N LEU A 171 11.14 -14.60 15.32
CA LEU A 171 10.79 -15.60 14.30
C LEU A 171 12.02 -16.13 13.55
N GLY A 172 13.14 -15.40 13.57
CA GLY A 172 14.34 -15.76 12.82
C GLY A 172 14.14 -15.65 11.30
N ASP A 173 15.17 -16.06 10.54
CA ASP A 173 15.14 -16.09 9.08
C ASP A 173 14.46 -17.38 8.58
N ASN A 174 13.18 -17.26 8.29
CA ASN A 174 12.34 -18.33 7.78
C ASN A 174 12.16 -18.18 6.26
N SER A 175 12.21 -19.29 5.51
CA SER A 175 12.00 -19.30 4.06
C SER A 175 10.68 -18.64 3.62
N THR A 176 9.62 -18.80 4.42
CA THR A 176 8.30 -18.17 4.17
C THR A 176 8.37 -16.65 4.28
N ASN A 177 8.99 -16.13 5.35
CA ASN A 177 9.15 -14.69 5.54
C ASN A 177 9.99 -14.07 4.42
N ARG A 178 11.03 -14.78 3.97
CA ARG A 178 11.87 -14.35 2.85
C ARG A 178 11.10 -14.32 1.52
N ILE A 179 10.25 -15.30 1.26
CA ILE A 179 9.41 -15.33 0.05
C ILE A 179 8.41 -14.17 0.08
N ILE A 180 7.72 -13.95 1.19
CA ILE A 180 6.73 -12.89 1.35
C ILE A 180 7.39 -11.50 1.19
N SER A 181 8.48 -11.24 1.91
CA SER A 181 9.16 -9.94 1.90
C SER A 181 9.73 -9.57 0.52
N ARG A 182 10.29 -10.54 -0.21
CA ARG A 182 10.83 -10.30 -1.56
C ARG A 182 9.77 -10.08 -2.63
N ASN A 183 8.53 -10.48 -2.36
CA ASN A 183 7.44 -10.41 -3.33
C ASN A 183 6.28 -9.54 -2.83
N THR A 184 6.55 -8.58 -1.95
CA THR A 184 5.54 -7.70 -1.35
C THR A 184 4.73 -6.95 -2.41
N LEU A 185 5.35 -6.48 -3.51
CA LEU A 185 4.64 -5.81 -4.60
C LEU A 185 3.61 -6.73 -5.27
N PHE A 186 3.96 -8.01 -5.47
CA PHE A 186 3.01 -9.00 -5.98
C PHE A 186 1.82 -9.17 -5.03
N ILE A 187 2.08 -9.24 -3.72
CA ILE A 187 1.04 -9.37 -2.71
C ILE A 187 0.13 -8.14 -2.70
N ILE A 188 0.72 -6.94 -2.75
CA ILE A 188 -0.05 -5.68 -2.81
C ILE A 188 -0.95 -5.63 -4.03
N PHE A 189 -0.52 -6.14 -5.17
CA PHE A 189 -1.33 -6.17 -6.38
C PHE A 189 -2.44 -7.22 -6.31
N PHE A 190 -2.12 -8.43 -5.89
CA PHE A 190 -3.05 -9.56 -5.92
C PHE A 190 -3.99 -9.63 -4.72
N HIS A 191 -3.64 -9.03 -3.56
CA HIS A 191 -4.51 -9.12 -2.38
C HIS A 191 -5.91 -8.55 -2.64
N TRP A 192 -6.02 -7.51 -3.46
CA TRP A 192 -7.31 -6.91 -3.79
C TRP A 192 -8.22 -7.88 -4.56
N VAL A 193 -7.65 -8.58 -5.53
CA VAL A 193 -8.38 -9.60 -6.30
C VAL A 193 -8.81 -10.76 -5.41
N LEU A 194 -7.99 -11.11 -4.42
CA LEU A 194 -8.27 -12.19 -3.47
C LEU A 194 -9.19 -11.77 -2.32
N LEU A 195 -9.23 -10.47 -1.99
CA LEU A 195 -9.99 -9.95 -0.85
C LEU A 195 -11.49 -10.26 -0.96
N ILE A 196 -12.08 -9.99 -2.12
CA ILE A 196 -13.53 -10.16 -2.36
C ILE A 196 -13.93 -11.63 -2.23
N PRO A 197 -13.38 -12.59 -3.02
CA PRO A 197 -13.81 -13.99 -2.93
C PRO A 197 -13.48 -14.61 -1.57
N THR A 198 -12.31 -14.32 -1.00
CA THR A 198 -11.91 -14.85 0.32
C THR A 198 -12.83 -14.30 1.42
N GLY A 199 -13.13 -13.00 1.40
CA GLY A 199 -14.07 -12.39 2.34
C GLY A 199 -15.49 -12.97 2.25
N MET A 200 -15.99 -13.21 1.03
CA MET A 200 -17.31 -13.83 0.81
C MET A 200 -17.36 -15.26 1.35
N ILE A 201 -16.32 -16.06 1.09
CA ILE A 201 -16.25 -17.46 1.57
C ILE A 201 -16.22 -17.49 3.11
N ILE A 202 -15.34 -16.72 3.73
CA ILE A 202 -15.19 -16.69 5.19
C ILE A 202 -16.47 -16.17 5.85
N ARG A 203 -17.08 -15.11 5.30
CA ARG A 203 -18.35 -14.60 5.81
C ARG A 203 -19.46 -15.66 5.75
N LYS A 204 -19.55 -16.40 4.64
CA LYS A 204 -20.53 -17.49 4.50
C LYS A 204 -20.27 -18.62 5.51
N MET A 205 -19.00 -19.00 5.71
CA MET A 205 -18.64 -20.02 6.70
C MET A 205 -18.96 -19.58 8.14
N LEU A 206 -18.69 -18.35 8.50
CA LEU A 206 -18.96 -17.84 9.85
C LEU A 206 -20.46 -17.59 10.09
N ALA A 207 -21.22 -17.21 9.08
CA ALA A 207 -22.68 -17.07 9.19
C ALA A 207 -23.39 -18.39 9.51
N THR A 208 -22.77 -19.56 9.16
CA THR A 208 -23.29 -20.89 9.55
C THR A 208 -22.99 -21.24 11.00
N ILE A 209 -21.99 -20.59 11.63
CA ILE A 209 -21.55 -20.89 13.00
C ILE A 209 -22.18 -19.93 14.02
N SER A 210 -22.40 -18.68 13.65
CA SER A 210 -22.96 -17.67 14.56
C SER A 210 -23.75 -16.61 13.81
N SER A 211 -24.94 -16.29 14.33
CA SER A 211 -25.80 -15.22 13.82
C SER A 211 -25.40 -13.80 14.27
N ARG A 212 -24.40 -13.66 15.16
CA ARG A 212 -23.93 -12.37 15.65
C ARG A 212 -22.80 -11.80 14.79
N ALA A 213 -23.04 -10.65 14.20
CA ALA A 213 -22.19 -10.00 13.19
C ALA A 213 -20.96 -9.22 13.73
N ASP A 214 -20.62 -9.33 15.01
CA ASP A 214 -19.59 -8.48 15.64
C ASP A 214 -18.14 -9.03 15.55
N TYR A 215 -17.87 -9.86 14.56
CA TYR A 215 -16.51 -10.43 14.36
C TYR A 215 -15.66 -9.68 13.33
N THR A 216 -15.85 -8.36 13.15
CA THR A 216 -15.17 -7.61 12.07
C THR A 216 -13.65 -7.70 12.14
N LEU A 217 -13.06 -7.58 13.33
CA LEU A 217 -11.61 -7.71 13.51
C LEU A 217 -11.12 -9.15 13.29
N PHE A 218 -11.82 -10.12 13.85
CA PHE A 218 -11.49 -11.54 13.69
C PHE A 218 -11.59 -11.96 12.21
N MET A 219 -12.66 -11.52 11.52
CA MET A 219 -12.83 -11.70 10.09
C MET A 219 -11.68 -11.10 9.29
N ALA A 220 -11.29 -9.86 9.60
CA ALA A 220 -10.19 -9.19 8.91
C ALA A 220 -8.86 -9.95 9.09
N ILE A 221 -8.58 -10.44 10.29
CA ILE A 221 -7.38 -11.25 10.58
C ILE A 221 -7.41 -12.56 9.80
N LEU A 222 -8.53 -13.28 9.79
CA LEU A 222 -8.70 -14.53 9.05
C LEU A 222 -8.52 -14.33 7.54
N VAL A 223 -9.18 -13.32 6.98
CA VAL A 223 -9.05 -12.97 5.55
C VAL A 223 -7.60 -12.63 5.21
N ALA A 224 -6.94 -11.80 6.02
CA ALA A 224 -5.53 -11.45 5.81
C ALA A 224 -4.61 -12.67 5.87
N ALA A 225 -4.80 -13.57 6.83
CA ALA A 225 -4.04 -14.81 6.95
C ALA A 225 -4.24 -15.72 5.72
N CYS A 226 -5.49 -15.92 5.28
CA CYS A 226 -5.80 -16.70 4.08
C CYS A 226 -5.15 -16.09 2.83
N ILE A 227 -5.23 -14.76 2.65
CA ILE A 227 -4.60 -14.07 1.52
C ILE A 227 -3.09 -14.27 1.53
N LEU A 228 -2.43 -14.17 2.69
CA LEU A 228 -0.98 -14.40 2.79
C LEU A 228 -0.60 -15.84 2.42
N VAL A 229 -1.37 -16.82 2.88
CA VAL A 229 -1.14 -18.24 2.55
C VAL A 229 -1.33 -18.48 1.06
N ILE A 230 -2.44 -18.03 0.48
CA ILE A 230 -2.72 -18.17 -0.96
C ILE A 230 -1.63 -17.48 -1.78
N SER A 231 -1.27 -16.26 -1.41
CA SER A 231 -0.21 -15.49 -2.09
C SER A 231 1.14 -16.19 -2.04
N LYS A 232 1.50 -16.81 -0.91
CA LYS A 232 2.74 -17.61 -0.81
C LYS A 232 2.77 -18.72 -1.86
N TYR A 233 1.70 -19.52 -1.96
CA TYR A 233 1.64 -20.61 -2.94
C TYR A 233 1.61 -20.09 -4.37
N ALA A 234 0.85 -19.03 -4.65
CA ALA A 234 0.82 -18.38 -5.95
C ALA A 234 2.20 -17.85 -6.37
N ILE A 235 2.95 -17.24 -5.45
CA ILE A 235 4.32 -16.76 -5.69
C ILE A 235 5.25 -17.92 -5.99
N VAL A 236 5.22 -18.99 -5.17
CA VAL A 236 6.07 -20.17 -5.39
C VAL A 236 5.79 -20.80 -6.75
N PHE A 237 4.52 -20.95 -7.11
CA PHE A 237 4.10 -21.45 -8.43
C PHE A 237 4.55 -20.50 -9.54
N GLY A 238 4.29 -19.20 -9.42
CA GLY A 238 4.65 -18.19 -10.40
C GLY A 238 6.16 -18.08 -10.64
N VAL A 239 6.95 -18.11 -9.57
CA VAL A 239 8.43 -18.12 -9.66
C VAL A 239 8.95 -19.35 -10.38
N LYS A 240 8.32 -20.52 -10.19
CA LYS A 240 8.70 -21.75 -10.91
C LYS A 240 8.32 -21.71 -12.39
N ARG A 241 7.12 -21.21 -12.69
CA ARG A 241 6.57 -21.24 -14.05
C ARG A 241 7.00 -20.05 -14.92
N PHE A 242 7.12 -18.88 -14.31
CA PHE A 242 7.41 -17.61 -14.98
C PHE A 242 8.56 -16.85 -14.30
N PRO A 243 9.78 -17.41 -14.21
CA PRO A 243 10.88 -16.81 -13.44
C PRO A 243 11.24 -15.40 -13.92
N VAL A 244 11.08 -15.11 -15.20
CA VAL A 244 11.39 -13.80 -15.80
C VAL A 244 10.51 -12.69 -15.22
N LEU A 245 9.21 -12.96 -14.98
CA LEU A 245 8.29 -11.98 -14.39
C LEU A 245 8.67 -11.61 -12.95
N TYR A 246 9.45 -12.45 -12.28
CA TYR A 246 9.98 -12.23 -10.93
C TYR A 246 11.44 -11.76 -10.93
N GLY A 247 11.94 -11.25 -12.06
CA GLY A 247 13.31 -10.75 -12.18
C GLY A 247 14.40 -11.83 -12.06
N LYS A 248 14.06 -13.12 -12.18
CA LYS A 248 15.03 -14.23 -12.15
C LYS A 248 15.46 -14.59 -13.55
N LYS A 249 16.77 -14.73 -13.76
CA LYS A 249 17.28 -15.29 -15.01
C LYS A 249 16.76 -16.72 -15.16
N LYS A 250 16.26 -17.07 -16.35
CA LYS A 250 15.86 -18.44 -16.68
C LYS A 250 17.13 -19.31 -16.63
N ASN A 251 17.28 -20.12 -15.58
CA ASN A 251 18.35 -21.10 -15.54
C ASN A 251 18.13 -22.08 -16.71
N LYS A 252 19.05 -22.07 -17.68
CA LYS A 252 19.03 -22.98 -18.85
C LYS A 252 19.29 -24.46 -18.48
N ASN A 253 19.57 -24.77 -17.22
CA ASN A 253 19.98 -26.10 -16.74
C ASN A 253 18.93 -26.72 -15.79
N ILE A 254 17.68 -26.85 -16.22
CA ILE A 254 16.74 -27.80 -15.63
C ILE A 254 16.04 -28.46 -16.84
N GLN A 255 16.72 -29.38 -17.44
CA GLN A 255 16.13 -30.51 -18.14
C GLN A 255 16.05 -31.70 -17.20
#